data_0d574e15acf01ac8c734c16cc0ea9c1d
#
_entry.id   0d574e15acf01ac8c734c16cc0ea9c1d
#
_cell.length_a   1.000
_cell.length_b   1.000
_cell.length_c   1.000
_cell.angle_alpha   90.00
_cell.angle_beta   90.00
_cell.angle_gamma   90.00
#
_symmetry.space_group_name_H-M   'P 1'
#
loop_
_entity.id
_entity.type
_entity.pdbx_description
1 polymer ?
#
loop_
_entity_poly.entity_id
_entity_poly.type
_entity_poly.pdbx_seq_one_letter_code
_entity_poly.pdbx_strand_id
1 'polypeptide(L)'
;MAKVVDNYKGFKVLEITRQEMVDKFTRYGCLGICDMCNRSTSVGYYVAVINQWMCKDCYDDFIKSINRYEEDMEIESRNFNRYCSLFNVEIKETE
;
A
#
# COMPACT_ATOMS: atom_id res chain seq x y z
N MET A 1 -5.72 12.17 0.67
CA MET A 1 -6.10 11.54 -0.59
C MET A 1 -5.04 10.51 -1.01
N ALA A 2 -5.48 9.32 -1.37
CA ALA A 2 -4.53 8.26 -1.76
C ALA A 2 -3.72 8.66 -2.99
N LYS A 3 -2.45 8.36 -2.98
CA LYS A 3 -1.55 8.69 -4.08
C LYS A 3 -0.43 7.67 -4.20
N VAL A 4 0.10 7.54 -5.41
CA VAL A 4 1.25 6.67 -5.68
C VAL A 4 2.51 7.32 -5.11
N VAL A 5 3.31 6.53 -4.42
CA VAL A 5 4.62 6.96 -3.93
C VAL A 5 5.71 6.08 -4.51
N ASP A 6 6.81 6.71 -4.87
CA ASP A 6 7.95 6.00 -5.43
C ASP A 6 8.90 5.54 -4.33
N ASN A 7 9.66 4.49 -4.63
CA ASN A 7 10.72 4.03 -3.76
C ASN A 7 11.89 3.53 -4.62
N TYR A 8 13.07 3.48 -4.02
CA TYR A 8 14.29 3.14 -4.76
C TYR A 8 14.32 1.69 -5.23
N LYS A 9 13.44 0.84 -4.72
CA LYS A 9 13.36 -0.57 -5.14
C LYS A 9 12.32 -0.82 -6.23
N GLY A 10 11.53 0.20 -6.57
CA GLY A 10 10.55 0.10 -7.65
C GLY A 10 9.28 -0.66 -7.30
N PHE A 11 8.98 -0.86 -6.01
CA PHE A 11 7.72 -1.46 -5.60
C PHE A 11 6.55 -0.52 -5.83
N LYS A 12 5.39 -1.08 -6.12
CA LYS A 12 4.15 -0.31 -6.29
C LYS A 12 3.51 -0.10 -4.92
N VAL A 13 3.47 1.16 -4.49
CA VAL A 13 3.01 1.55 -3.16
C VAL A 13 2.07 2.75 -3.26
N LEU A 14 1.01 2.73 -2.47
CA LEU A 14 0.08 3.85 -2.33
C LEU A 14 0.17 4.41 -0.93
N GLU A 15 0.28 5.73 -0.83
CA GLU A 15 0.13 6.42 0.45
C GLU A 15 -1.37 6.64 0.68
N ILE A 16 -1.91 6.06 1.72
CA ILE A 16 -3.34 6.12 2.02
C ILE A 16 -3.50 6.49 3.49
N THR A 17 -4.35 7.47 3.79
CA THR A 17 -4.59 7.85 5.17
C THR A 17 -5.43 6.80 5.89
N ARG A 18 -5.30 6.78 7.22
CA ARG A 18 -6.11 5.90 8.06
C ARG A 18 -7.60 6.14 7.82
N GLN A 19 -7.99 7.41 7.72
CA GLN A 19 -9.39 7.77 7.49
C GLN A 19 -9.91 7.22 6.17
N GLU A 20 -9.11 7.29 5.11
CA GLU A 20 -9.48 6.74 3.82
C GLU A 20 -9.67 5.22 3.89
N MET A 21 -8.77 4.52 4.61
CA MET A 21 -8.88 3.07 4.80
C MET A 21 -10.15 2.72 5.57
N VAL A 22 -10.42 3.42 6.66
CA VAL A 22 -11.62 3.18 7.48
C VAL A 22 -12.89 3.42 6.67
N ASP A 23 -12.95 4.53 5.96
CA ASP A 23 -14.13 4.88 5.17
C ASP A 23 -14.43 3.86 4.08
N LYS A 24 -13.39 3.38 3.42
CA LYS A 24 -13.55 2.45 2.30
C LYS A 24 -13.89 1.02 2.76
N PHE A 25 -13.35 0.61 3.89
CA PHE A 25 -13.46 -0.77 4.35
C PHE A 25 -14.24 -0.93 5.66
N THR A 26 -15.13 -0.02 5.97
CA THR A 26 -15.94 -0.04 7.20
C THR A 26 -16.64 -1.39 7.43
N ARG A 27 -17.08 -2.04 6.37
CA ARG A 27 -17.78 -3.33 6.45
C ARG A 27 -16.91 -4.47 6.97
N TYR A 28 -15.60 -4.33 6.83
CA TYR A 28 -14.67 -5.43 7.16
C TYR A 28 -14.04 -5.25 8.54
N GLY A 29 -14.30 -4.14 9.22
CA GLY A 29 -13.77 -3.87 10.55
C GLY A 29 -12.26 -3.73 10.58
N CYS A 30 -11.72 -3.32 11.72
CA CYS A 30 -10.29 -3.36 12.07
C CYS A 30 -9.29 -2.81 11.04
N LEU A 31 -9.71 -1.95 10.14
CA LEU A 31 -8.82 -1.34 9.16
C LEU A 31 -8.31 0.01 9.65
N GLY A 32 -7.20 0.47 9.08
CA GLY A 32 -6.53 1.67 9.53
C GLY A 32 -5.54 1.40 10.65
N ILE A 33 -5.09 0.15 10.75
CA ILE A 33 -4.07 -0.29 11.69
C ILE A 33 -2.93 -0.92 10.87
N CYS A 34 -1.69 -0.60 11.22
CA CYS A 34 -0.53 -1.18 10.57
C CYS A 34 -0.56 -2.71 10.68
N ASP A 35 -0.47 -3.40 9.55
CA ASP A 35 -0.49 -4.86 9.52
C ASP A 35 0.75 -5.49 10.14
N MET A 36 1.82 -4.72 10.29
CA MET A 36 3.09 -5.21 10.82
C MET A 36 3.27 -5.01 12.32
N CYS A 37 2.89 -3.85 12.84
CA CYS A 37 3.11 -3.50 14.25
C CYS A 37 1.84 -3.16 15.02
N ASN A 38 0.70 -3.18 14.36
CA ASN A 38 -0.62 -2.91 14.95
C ASN A 38 -0.81 -1.49 15.49
N ARG A 39 0.04 -0.54 15.09
CA ARG A 39 -0.16 0.86 15.47
C ARG A 39 -1.18 1.50 14.54
N SER A 40 -1.97 2.42 15.09
CA SER A 40 -2.85 3.24 14.25
C SER A 40 -2.17 4.59 14.01
N THR A 41 -1.75 4.82 12.78
CA THR A 41 -1.11 6.07 12.37
C THR A 41 -2.02 6.80 11.40
N SER A 42 -1.91 8.13 11.36
CA SER A 42 -2.76 8.95 10.48
C SER A 42 -2.54 8.63 9.01
N VAL A 43 -1.33 8.28 8.63
CA VAL A 43 -0.94 7.98 7.27
C VAL A 43 -0.24 6.63 7.25
N GLY A 44 -0.50 5.85 6.24
CA GLY A 44 0.19 4.58 6.04
C GLY A 44 0.45 4.34 4.57
N TYR A 45 1.08 3.22 4.28
CA TYR A 45 1.50 2.86 2.93
C TYR A 45 1.00 1.46 2.60
N TYR A 46 0.21 1.38 1.54
CA TYR A 46 -0.25 0.10 1.03
C TYR A 46 0.80 -0.46 0.08
N VAL A 47 1.40 -1.57 0.46
CA VAL A 47 2.43 -2.25 -0.33
C VAL A 47 1.77 -3.39 -1.09
N ALA A 48 1.61 -3.19 -2.39
CA ALA A 48 0.79 -4.09 -3.23
C ALA A 48 1.36 -5.51 -3.31
N VAL A 49 2.67 -5.65 -3.32
CA VAL A 49 3.32 -6.96 -3.46
C VAL A 49 2.96 -7.93 -2.34
N ILE A 50 2.73 -7.43 -1.14
CA ILE A 50 2.34 -8.25 0.02
C ILE A 50 0.90 -7.96 0.47
N ASN A 51 0.20 -7.08 -0.23
CA ASN A 51 -1.20 -6.74 0.04
C ASN A 51 -1.41 -6.29 1.50
N GLN A 52 -0.54 -5.40 1.98
CA GLN A 52 -0.59 -4.90 3.36
C GLN A 52 -0.45 -3.39 3.43
N TRP A 53 -1.18 -2.79 4.37
CA TRP A 53 -1.07 -1.38 4.70
C TRP A 53 -0.24 -1.26 5.98
N MET A 54 0.79 -0.43 5.98
CA MET A 54 1.71 -0.33 7.11
C MET A 54 2.09 1.11 7.39
N CYS A 55 2.48 1.37 8.64
CA CYS A 55 2.94 2.69 9.04
C CYS A 55 4.29 2.99 8.39
N LYS A 56 4.69 4.27 8.45
CA LYS A 56 5.92 4.70 7.80
C LYS A 56 7.16 3.94 8.29
N ASP A 57 7.25 3.72 9.61
CA ASP A 57 8.41 3.03 10.19
C ASP A 57 8.52 1.59 9.67
N CYS A 58 7.41 0.87 9.65
CA CYS A 58 7.39 -0.49 9.11
C CYS A 58 7.64 -0.51 7.61
N TYR A 59 7.09 0.47 6.88
CA TYR A 59 7.32 0.60 5.45
C TYR A 59 8.81 0.85 5.15
N ASP A 60 9.44 1.76 5.87
CA ASP A 60 10.86 2.04 5.67
C ASP A 60 11.71 0.79 5.92
N ASP A 61 11.43 0.05 6.98
CA ASP A 61 12.13 -1.20 7.28
C ASP A 61 11.88 -2.26 6.21
N PHE A 62 10.64 -2.37 5.75
CA PHE A 62 10.29 -3.31 4.69
C PHE A 62 11.10 -3.04 3.42
N ILE A 63 11.13 -1.78 2.98
CA ILE A 63 11.84 -1.41 1.76
C ILE A 63 13.34 -1.70 1.86
N LYS A 64 13.94 -1.51 3.04
CA LYS A 64 15.36 -1.79 3.24
C LYS A 64 15.70 -3.27 3.14
N SER A 65 14.80 -4.14 3.57
CA SER A 65 15.09 -5.55 3.74
C SER A 65 14.52 -6.45 2.64
N ILE A 66 13.54 -5.97 1.87
CA ILE A 66 12.85 -6.80 0.89
C ILE A 66 13.61 -6.83 -0.45
N ASN A 67 13.56 -7.99 -1.10
CA ASN A 67 14.06 -8.15 -2.46
C ASN A 67 12.89 -8.26 -3.43
N ARG A 68 13.06 -7.72 -4.63
CA ARG A 68 12.05 -7.87 -5.68
C ARG A 68 12.27 -9.18 -6.42
N TYR A 69 11.17 -9.89 -6.66
CA TYR A 69 11.17 -11.11 -7.44
C TYR A 69 10.21 -10.95 -8.63
N GLU A 70 10.62 -11.40 -9.80
CA GLU A 70 9.81 -11.35 -11.00
C GLU A 70 8.47 -12.07 -10.83
N GLU A 71 8.48 -13.18 -10.14
CA GLU A 71 7.29 -14.00 -9.90
C GLU A 71 6.21 -13.28 -9.09
N ASP A 72 6.58 -12.25 -8.35
CA ASP A 72 5.63 -11.46 -7.55
C ASP A 72 5.00 -10.30 -8.32
N MET A 73 5.51 -9.99 -9.50
CA MET A 73 5.08 -8.81 -10.25
C MET A 73 3.62 -8.87 -10.67
N GLU A 74 3.13 -10.05 -11.00
CA GLU A 74 1.74 -10.23 -11.40
C GLU A 74 0.78 -9.96 -10.24
N ILE A 75 1.11 -10.49 -9.07
CA ILE A 75 0.32 -10.28 -7.84
C ILE A 75 0.36 -8.81 -7.45
N GLU A 76 1.53 -8.21 -7.50
CA GLU A 76 1.72 -6.79 -7.20
C GLU A 76 0.83 -5.92 -8.10
N SER A 77 0.87 -6.15 -9.39
CA SER A 77 0.09 -5.36 -10.34
C SER A 77 -1.41 -5.53 -10.12
N ARG A 78 -1.87 -6.74 -9.85
CA ARG A 78 -3.27 -7.02 -9.58
C ARG A 78 -3.76 -6.28 -8.34
N ASN A 79 -3.01 -6.35 -7.26
CA ASN A 79 -3.37 -5.70 -6.01
C ASN A 79 -3.32 -4.19 -6.14
N PHE A 80 -2.30 -3.68 -6.81
CA PHE A 80 -2.13 -2.25 -7.04
C PHE A 80 -3.29 -1.68 -7.85
N ASN A 81 -3.66 -2.34 -8.93
CA ASN A 81 -4.76 -1.91 -9.79
C ASN A 81 -6.08 -1.91 -9.02
N ARG A 82 -6.31 -2.93 -8.20
CA ARG A 82 -7.51 -3.02 -7.37
C ARG A 82 -7.61 -1.82 -6.41
N TYR A 83 -6.53 -1.51 -5.72
CA TYR A 83 -6.52 -0.40 -4.77
C TYR A 83 -6.61 0.95 -5.46
N CYS A 84 -5.98 1.10 -6.61
CA CYS A 84 -6.14 2.32 -7.40
C CYS A 84 -7.60 2.55 -7.79
N SER A 85 -8.31 1.50 -8.18
CA SER A 85 -9.73 1.59 -8.49
C SER A 85 -10.56 1.93 -7.26
N LEU A 86 -10.26 1.31 -6.12
CA LEU A 86 -11.01 1.53 -4.88
C LEU A 86 -10.86 2.97 -4.37
N PHE A 87 -9.69 3.57 -4.54
CA PHE A 87 -9.39 4.90 -4.02
C PHE A 87 -9.36 5.98 -5.11
N ASN A 88 -9.78 5.64 -6.32
CA ASN A 88 -9.83 6.57 -7.46
C ASN A 88 -8.47 7.19 -7.77
N VAL A 89 -7.42 6.41 -7.67
CA VAL A 89 -6.07 6.83 -8.01
C VAL A 89 -5.82 6.57 -9.49
N GLU A 90 -5.38 7.59 -10.20
CA GLU A 90 -5.05 7.44 -11.60
C GLU A 90 -3.74 6.68 -11.78
N ILE A 91 -3.78 5.63 -12.59
CA ILE A 91 -2.59 4.86 -12.89
C ILE A 91 -1.89 5.52 -14.08
N LYS A 92 -0.71 6.05 -13.84
CA LYS A 92 0.13 6.55 -14.94
C LYS A 92 0.96 5.41 -15.46
N GLU A 93 0.64 4.96 -16.65
CA GLU A 93 1.49 4.01 -17.34
C GLU A 93 2.66 4.79 -17.92
N THR A 94 3.82 4.54 -17.38
CA THR A 94 5.05 5.03 -17.99
C THR A 94 5.54 3.94 -18.92
N GLU A 95 5.63 4.30 -20.12
CA GLU A 95 6.24 3.42 -21.13
C GLU A 95 7.75 3.48 -21.04
#